data_c449dc1ce02f649aad70a05823181069
#
_entry.id   c449dc1ce02f649aad70a05823181069
#
_cell.length_a   1.000
_cell.length_b   1.000
_cell.length_c   1.000
_cell.angle_alpha   90.00
_cell.angle_beta   90.00
_cell.angle_gamma   90.00
#
_symmetry.space_group_name_H-M   'P 1'
#
loop_
_entity.id
_entity.type
_entity.pdbx_description
1 polymer ?
#
loop_
_entity_poly.entity_id
_entity_poly.type
_entity_poly.pdbx_seq_one_letter_code
_entity_poly.pdbx_strand_id
1 'polypeptide(L)'
;VKHRKVTVTGNNGNKVYGEADPELTATVAGTIGKDKVKYTVAREAGEDVGTYPITPSGDEIQGNYKVTYKPGEFEITKAGTMTLTPELTGKDAEKVYDGQPLSGGATATVKEGTTITYSTDGGTTWSETLPSITDVGTLNVTAKAENKNYEDVTVDYTLTVKHRKVTVTGNNGNKVY
;
A
#
# COMPACT_ATOMS: atom_id res chain seq x y z
N VAL A 1 26.68 -30.84 -41.03
CA VAL A 1 25.32 -30.24 -41.00
C VAL A 1 25.28 -29.28 -39.80
N LYS A 2 24.79 -28.04 -40.03
CA LYS A 2 24.64 -27.04 -38.97
C LYS A 2 23.19 -27.07 -38.46
N HIS A 3 23.00 -27.03 -37.15
CA HIS A 3 21.68 -26.89 -36.55
C HIS A 3 21.04 -25.57 -36.96
N ARG A 4 19.71 -25.62 -37.19
CA ARG A 4 18.92 -24.43 -37.46
C ARG A 4 18.64 -23.69 -36.14
N LYS A 5 18.84 -22.38 -36.14
CA LYS A 5 18.60 -21.57 -34.94
C LYS A 5 17.08 -21.40 -34.67
N VAL A 6 16.70 -21.62 -33.45
CA VAL A 6 15.34 -21.37 -32.91
C VAL A 6 15.47 -20.50 -31.68
N THR A 7 14.55 -19.55 -31.51
CA THR A 7 14.49 -18.73 -30.32
C THR A 7 13.15 -18.98 -29.64
N VAL A 8 13.18 -19.22 -28.32
CA VAL A 8 12.04 -19.30 -27.44
C VAL A 8 12.07 -18.07 -26.54
N THR A 9 11.08 -17.18 -26.65
CA THR A 9 11.01 -15.93 -25.89
C THR A 9 9.84 -16.00 -24.90
N GLY A 10 10.09 -15.76 -23.62
CA GLY A 10 9.01 -15.63 -22.63
C GLY A 10 8.09 -14.47 -22.99
N ASN A 11 6.78 -14.71 -22.98
CA ASN A 11 5.80 -13.66 -23.22
C ASN A 11 5.61 -12.85 -21.95
N ASN A 12 5.48 -11.53 -22.07
CA ASN A 12 5.20 -10.66 -20.94
C ASN A 12 3.82 -10.98 -20.35
N GLY A 13 3.71 -10.85 -19.03
CA GLY A 13 2.49 -11.06 -18.29
C GLY A 13 2.37 -10.08 -17.13
N ASN A 14 1.22 -10.02 -16.51
CA ASN A 14 0.99 -9.20 -15.33
C ASN A 14 -0.12 -9.79 -14.45
N LYS A 15 -0.16 -9.31 -13.20
CA LYS A 15 -1.28 -9.50 -12.27
C LYS A 15 -1.36 -8.31 -11.31
N VAL A 16 -2.48 -8.19 -10.62
CA VAL A 16 -2.61 -7.31 -9.45
C VAL A 16 -2.11 -8.07 -8.22
N TYR A 17 -1.50 -7.38 -7.27
CA TYR A 17 -1.09 -7.95 -5.99
C TYR A 17 -2.24 -8.72 -5.33
N GLY A 18 -1.93 -9.94 -4.85
CA GLY A 18 -2.89 -10.84 -4.22
C GLY A 18 -3.69 -11.73 -5.17
N GLU A 19 -3.62 -11.52 -6.49
CA GLU A 19 -4.23 -12.41 -7.47
C GLU A 19 -3.34 -13.63 -7.75
N ALA A 20 -3.94 -14.70 -8.28
CA ALA A 20 -3.21 -15.87 -8.77
C ALA A 20 -2.44 -15.53 -10.06
N ASP A 21 -1.32 -16.20 -10.28
CA ASP A 21 -0.58 -16.08 -11.53
C ASP A 21 -1.43 -16.58 -12.71
N PRO A 22 -1.48 -15.85 -13.82
CA PRO A 22 -2.00 -16.37 -15.07
C PRO A 22 -1.08 -17.45 -15.65
N GLU A 23 -1.55 -18.17 -16.66
CA GLU A 23 -0.72 -19.12 -17.38
C GLU A 23 0.46 -18.39 -18.06
N LEU A 24 1.68 -18.85 -17.75
CA LEU A 24 2.89 -18.31 -18.34
C LEU A 24 3.14 -18.99 -19.70
N THR A 25 3.42 -18.20 -20.72
CA THR A 25 3.61 -18.67 -22.10
C THR A 25 4.91 -18.17 -22.71
N ALA A 26 5.32 -18.79 -23.80
CA ALA A 26 6.46 -18.33 -24.60
C ALA A 26 6.14 -18.44 -26.10
N THR A 27 6.81 -17.61 -26.89
CA THR A 27 6.74 -17.61 -28.34
C THR A 27 7.96 -18.28 -28.94
N VAL A 28 7.74 -19.22 -29.85
CA VAL A 28 8.79 -19.96 -30.56
C VAL A 28 8.94 -19.41 -31.99
N ALA A 29 10.16 -19.05 -32.36
CA ALA A 29 10.47 -18.59 -33.72
C ALA A 29 11.65 -19.38 -34.34
N GLY A 30 11.53 -19.73 -35.60
CA GLY A 30 12.60 -20.36 -36.37
C GLY A 30 12.43 -21.86 -36.66
N THR A 31 11.37 -22.52 -36.19
CA THR A 31 11.01 -23.90 -36.55
C THR A 31 10.53 -24.00 -38.00
N ILE A 32 10.53 -25.20 -38.59
CA ILE A 32 10.04 -25.46 -39.94
C ILE A 32 8.71 -26.21 -39.89
N GLY A 33 7.76 -25.75 -40.64
CA GLY A 33 6.46 -26.42 -40.78
C GLY A 33 5.73 -26.61 -39.45
N LYS A 34 5.50 -27.87 -39.05
CA LYS A 34 4.83 -28.25 -37.81
C LYS A 34 5.78 -28.71 -36.70
N ASP A 35 7.12 -28.53 -36.91
CA ASP A 35 8.08 -28.94 -35.91
C ASP A 35 7.92 -28.17 -34.62
N LYS A 36 8.12 -28.84 -33.51
CA LYS A 36 8.04 -28.28 -32.18
C LYS A 36 9.33 -28.51 -31.39
N VAL A 37 9.72 -27.54 -30.60
CA VAL A 37 10.74 -27.68 -29.55
C VAL A 37 10.09 -27.81 -28.18
N LYS A 38 10.75 -28.53 -27.28
CA LYS A 38 10.29 -28.72 -25.91
C LYS A 38 10.92 -27.63 -25.04
N TYR A 39 10.09 -27.04 -24.18
CA TYR A 39 10.53 -26.04 -23.20
C TYR A 39 9.56 -25.99 -22.03
N THR A 40 10.01 -25.46 -20.94
CA THR A 40 9.19 -25.04 -19.78
C THR A 40 9.27 -23.54 -19.62
N VAL A 41 8.30 -22.95 -18.97
CA VAL A 41 8.26 -21.49 -18.66
C VAL A 41 8.01 -21.32 -17.19
N ALA A 42 8.83 -20.52 -16.52
CA ALA A 42 8.63 -20.15 -15.12
C ALA A 42 9.00 -18.68 -14.92
N ARG A 43 8.42 -18.02 -13.95
CA ARG A 43 8.88 -16.71 -13.49
C ARG A 43 9.73 -16.83 -12.24
N GLU A 44 10.54 -15.82 -11.97
CA GLU A 44 11.19 -15.65 -10.67
C GLU A 44 10.15 -15.57 -9.55
N ALA A 45 10.48 -16.18 -8.40
CA ALA A 45 9.61 -16.17 -7.23
C ALA A 45 9.53 -14.77 -6.60
N GLY A 46 8.36 -14.38 -6.15
CA GLY A 46 8.07 -13.13 -5.48
C GLY A 46 6.61 -12.75 -5.68
N GLU A 47 6.01 -12.13 -4.67
CA GLU A 47 4.60 -11.73 -4.70
C GLU A 47 4.40 -10.22 -4.48
N ASP A 48 5.45 -9.49 -4.12
CA ASP A 48 5.39 -8.04 -3.97
C ASP A 48 5.26 -7.32 -5.31
N VAL A 49 4.74 -6.12 -5.28
CA VAL A 49 4.71 -5.20 -6.43
C VAL A 49 6.13 -5.02 -6.99
N GLY A 50 6.28 -5.25 -8.29
CA GLY A 50 7.56 -5.20 -8.99
C GLY A 50 7.57 -5.97 -10.31
N THR A 51 8.75 -6.04 -10.92
CA THR A 51 8.97 -6.75 -12.19
C THR A 51 9.84 -7.97 -11.96
N TYR A 52 9.41 -9.10 -12.50
CA TYR A 52 10.04 -10.41 -12.35
C TYR A 52 10.34 -11.01 -13.75
N PRO A 53 11.50 -11.60 -14.01
CA PRO A 53 11.76 -12.24 -15.30
C PRO A 53 10.89 -13.50 -15.47
N ILE A 54 10.35 -13.68 -16.69
CA ILE A 54 9.74 -14.92 -17.15
C ILE A 54 10.80 -15.64 -17.98
N THR A 55 11.30 -16.78 -17.51
CA THR A 55 12.41 -17.50 -18.14
C THR A 55 11.91 -18.81 -18.73
N PRO A 56 11.90 -18.93 -20.08
CA PRO A 56 11.76 -20.23 -20.72
C PRO A 56 13.08 -21.00 -20.61
N SER A 57 13.02 -22.31 -20.48
CA SER A 57 14.16 -23.20 -20.35
C SER A 57 13.93 -24.55 -21.01
N GLY A 58 15.02 -25.23 -21.39
CA GLY A 58 15.00 -26.55 -22.01
C GLY A 58 16.37 -26.88 -22.60
N ASP A 59 16.47 -27.99 -23.35
CA ASP A 59 17.73 -28.41 -24.00
C ASP A 59 18.14 -27.43 -25.11
N GLU A 60 19.44 -27.11 -25.17
CA GLU A 60 19.98 -26.24 -26.21
C GLU A 60 19.94 -26.90 -27.60
N ILE A 61 20.13 -28.22 -27.65
CA ILE A 61 20.11 -28.99 -28.91
C ILE A 61 18.87 -29.89 -28.88
N GLN A 62 17.98 -29.71 -29.84
CA GLN A 62 16.79 -30.51 -30.00
C GLN A 62 16.64 -30.96 -31.46
N GLY A 63 17.04 -32.18 -31.75
CA GLY A 63 17.07 -32.70 -33.12
C GLY A 63 17.90 -31.85 -34.06
N ASN A 64 17.29 -31.25 -35.07
CA ASN A 64 17.98 -30.40 -36.06
C ASN A 64 18.09 -28.92 -35.60
N TYR A 65 17.66 -28.59 -34.39
CA TYR A 65 17.57 -27.23 -33.88
C TYR A 65 18.58 -26.94 -32.79
N LYS A 66 19.15 -25.73 -32.84
CA LYS A 66 19.85 -25.10 -31.71
C LYS A 66 18.95 -24.04 -31.14
N VAL A 67 18.45 -24.25 -29.90
CA VAL A 67 17.47 -23.42 -29.23
C VAL A 67 18.16 -22.39 -28.33
N THR A 68 17.72 -21.15 -28.41
CA THR A 68 18.16 -20.06 -27.54
C THR A 68 16.94 -19.57 -26.79
N TYR A 69 17.07 -19.39 -25.49
CA TYR A 69 16.00 -18.92 -24.60
C TYR A 69 16.19 -17.44 -24.26
N LYS A 70 15.14 -16.66 -24.36
CA LYS A 70 15.11 -15.23 -24.00
C LYS A 70 14.04 -14.97 -22.93
N PRO A 71 14.36 -14.24 -21.86
CA PRO A 71 13.37 -13.90 -20.86
C PRO A 71 12.34 -12.90 -21.41
N GLY A 72 11.14 -12.95 -20.82
CA GLY A 72 10.12 -11.91 -20.83
C GLY A 72 10.03 -11.27 -19.45
N GLU A 73 9.06 -10.38 -19.26
CA GLU A 73 8.84 -9.66 -18.01
C GLU A 73 7.44 -9.95 -17.46
N PHE A 74 7.35 -10.15 -16.16
CA PHE A 74 6.09 -10.28 -15.42
C PHE A 74 5.97 -9.12 -14.44
N GLU A 75 4.90 -8.35 -14.54
CA GLU A 75 4.66 -7.20 -13.67
C GLU A 75 3.59 -7.54 -12.62
N ILE A 76 3.89 -7.29 -11.34
CA ILE A 76 2.89 -7.27 -10.26
C ILE A 76 2.60 -5.82 -9.95
N THR A 77 1.36 -5.39 -10.17
CA THR A 77 0.90 -4.03 -9.92
C THR A 77 0.24 -3.93 -8.55
N LYS A 78 0.15 -2.71 -8.01
CA LYS A 78 -0.51 -2.45 -6.73
C LYS A 78 -1.97 -2.91 -6.75
N ALA A 79 -2.43 -3.45 -5.62
CA ALA A 79 -3.86 -3.61 -5.34
C ALA A 79 -4.50 -2.23 -5.14
N GLY A 80 -5.84 -2.17 -5.16
CA GLY A 80 -6.56 -0.93 -4.86
C GLY A 80 -6.29 -0.40 -3.46
N THR A 81 -6.93 0.71 -3.10
CA THR A 81 -6.79 1.34 -1.77
C THR A 81 -7.29 0.43 -0.66
N MET A 82 -6.56 0.41 0.47
CA MET A 82 -7.05 -0.13 1.73
C MET A 82 -8.04 0.86 2.37
N THR A 83 -8.82 0.41 3.36
CA THR A 83 -9.65 1.32 4.16
C THR A 83 -8.83 1.85 5.33
N LEU A 84 -8.83 3.18 5.51
CA LEU A 84 -8.23 3.87 6.64
C LEU A 84 -9.36 4.51 7.45
N THR A 85 -9.47 4.15 8.73
CA THR A 85 -10.54 4.59 9.62
C THR A 85 -9.96 5.32 10.81
N PRO A 86 -10.44 6.55 11.16
CA PRO A 86 -10.04 7.23 12.38
C PRO A 86 -10.45 6.44 13.62
N GLU A 87 -9.53 6.28 14.57
CA GLU A 87 -9.78 5.68 15.89
C GLU A 87 -10.22 6.76 16.89
N LEU A 88 -11.45 7.22 16.75
CA LEU A 88 -12.04 8.29 17.54
C LEU A 88 -13.40 7.86 18.08
N THR A 89 -13.86 8.54 19.13
CA THR A 89 -15.25 8.43 19.59
C THR A 89 -16.14 9.28 18.66
N GLY A 90 -16.69 8.63 17.61
CA GLY A 90 -17.41 9.31 16.53
C GLY A 90 -16.44 9.72 15.38
N LYS A 91 -16.94 10.52 14.43
CA LYS A 91 -16.15 11.03 13.30
C LYS A 91 -15.05 12.00 13.76
N ASP A 92 -15.40 12.83 14.76
CA ASP A 92 -14.51 13.84 15.33
C ASP A 92 -14.47 13.65 16.85
N ALA A 93 -13.28 13.61 17.43
CA ALA A 93 -13.13 13.51 18.88
C ALA A 93 -13.30 14.89 19.53
N GLU A 94 -14.18 14.98 20.53
CA GLU A 94 -14.45 16.20 21.29
C GLU A 94 -14.36 15.97 22.78
N LYS A 95 -13.85 16.94 23.54
CA LYS A 95 -13.93 16.98 24.99
C LYS A 95 -14.02 18.40 25.54
N VAL A 96 -14.49 18.53 26.79
CA VAL A 96 -14.39 19.78 27.56
C VAL A 96 -12.99 19.83 28.20
N TYR A 97 -12.39 21.02 28.22
CA TYR A 97 -11.06 21.24 28.81
C TYR A 97 -10.96 20.71 30.24
N ASP A 98 -9.97 19.85 30.47
CA ASP A 98 -9.64 19.21 31.75
C ASP A 98 -8.12 19.23 32.07
N GLY A 99 -7.34 19.93 31.25
CA GLY A 99 -5.89 20.01 31.38
C GLY A 99 -5.14 18.78 30.86
N GLN A 100 -5.82 17.77 30.30
CA GLN A 100 -5.20 16.60 29.72
C GLN A 100 -5.27 16.65 28.19
N PRO A 101 -4.29 16.07 27.47
CA PRO A 101 -4.33 16.03 26.02
C PRO A 101 -5.50 15.18 25.49
N LEU A 102 -6.06 15.59 24.36
CA LEU A 102 -6.94 14.80 23.51
C LEU A 102 -6.13 14.33 22.31
N SER A 103 -6.00 13.03 22.14
CA SER A 103 -5.28 12.42 21.02
C SER A 103 -6.20 11.54 20.20
N GLY A 104 -5.86 11.34 18.94
CA GLY A 104 -6.57 10.42 18.05
C GLY A 104 -5.68 9.93 16.93
N GLY A 105 -5.88 8.69 16.53
CA GLY A 105 -5.15 8.02 15.47
C GLY A 105 -6.05 7.50 14.37
N ALA A 106 -5.53 6.59 13.56
CA ALA A 106 -6.26 5.88 12.52
C ALA A 106 -5.77 4.44 12.40
N THR A 107 -6.63 3.56 11.90
CA THR A 107 -6.32 2.14 11.67
C THR A 107 -6.59 1.78 10.22
N ALA A 108 -5.64 1.08 9.59
CA ALA A 108 -5.79 0.52 8.25
C ALA A 108 -6.31 -0.92 8.30
N THR A 109 -7.11 -1.32 7.31
CA THR A 109 -7.58 -2.72 7.16
C THR A 109 -6.43 -3.69 6.88
N VAL A 110 -5.39 -3.24 6.17
CA VAL A 110 -4.14 -3.97 5.96
C VAL A 110 -3.12 -3.43 6.94
N LYS A 111 -2.71 -4.23 7.92
CA LYS A 111 -1.76 -3.80 8.97
C LYS A 111 -0.31 -4.12 8.62
N GLU A 112 -0.08 -5.30 8.06
CA GLU A 112 1.27 -5.75 7.72
C GLU A 112 1.87 -4.90 6.60
N GLY A 113 3.07 -4.39 6.84
CA GLY A 113 3.80 -3.54 5.89
C GLY A 113 3.18 -2.15 5.68
N THR A 114 2.18 -1.74 6.48
CA THR A 114 1.55 -0.43 6.39
C THR A 114 2.12 0.53 7.43
N THR A 115 2.55 1.69 6.97
CA THR A 115 2.95 2.83 7.80
C THR A 115 1.84 3.86 7.80
N ILE A 116 1.45 4.34 9.00
CA ILE A 116 0.48 5.42 9.15
C ILE A 116 1.19 6.65 9.66
N THR A 117 1.03 7.76 8.94
CA THR A 117 1.58 9.07 9.30
C THR A 117 0.45 10.09 9.40
N TYR A 118 0.69 11.15 10.15
CA TYR A 118 -0.26 12.21 10.45
C TYR A 118 0.31 13.56 10.06
N SER A 119 -0.54 14.41 9.50
CA SER A 119 -0.26 15.83 9.24
C SER A 119 -1.27 16.71 9.97
N THR A 120 -0.80 17.80 10.56
CA THR A 120 -1.63 18.83 11.20
C THR A 120 -1.51 20.20 10.54
N ASP A 121 -0.85 20.25 9.37
CA ASP A 121 -0.56 21.46 8.60
C ASP A 121 -1.00 21.36 7.13
N GLY A 122 -2.05 20.55 6.90
CA GLY A 122 -2.62 20.37 5.55
C GLY A 122 -1.75 19.55 4.60
N GLY A 123 -0.96 18.59 5.12
CA GLY A 123 -0.15 17.70 4.30
C GLY A 123 1.26 18.22 3.99
N THR A 124 1.69 19.31 4.63
CA THR A 124 3.03 19.87 4.41
C THR A 124 4.10 19.05 5.12
N THR A 125 3.85 18.66 6.39
CA THR A 125 4.74 17.80 7.16
C THR A 125 3.99 16.56 7.66
N TRP A 126 4.72 15.45 7.82
CA TRP A 126 4.17 14.16 8.22
C TRP A 126 5.00 13.55 9.36
N SER A 127 4.32 12.92 10.32
CA SER A 127 4.93 12.27 11.48
C SER A 127 4.15 11.01 11.86
N GLU A 128 4.83 9.98 12.35
CA GLU A 128 4.20 8.79 12.95
C GLU A 128 3.67 9.04 14.37
N THR A 129 4.02 10.20 14.97
CA THR A 129 3.55 10.56 16.31
C THR A 129 2.06 10.88 16.28
N LEU A 130 1.30 10.29 17.19
CA LEU A 130 -0.12 10.57 17.34
C LEU A 130 -0.38 12.06 17.60
N PRO A 131 -1.22 12.72 16.78
CA PRO A 131 -1.56 14.11 17.00
C PRO A 131 -2.36 14.30 18.28
N SER A 132 -2.15 15.42 18.96
CA SER A 132 -2.85 15.75 20.21
C SER A 132 -3.04 17.24 20.36
N ILE A 133 -4.11 17.63 21.07
CA ILE A 133 -4.43 19.01 21.47
C ILE A 133 -4.80 19.05 22.94
N THR A 134 -4.25 20.00 23.69
CA THR A 134 -4.54 20.17 25.13
C THR A 134 -5.39 21.41 25.40
N ASP A 135 -5.03 22.51 24.75
CA ASP A 135 -5.74 23.79 24.94
C ASP A 135 -7.05 23.85 24.14
N VAL A 136 -7.94 24.74 24.55
CA VAL A 136 -9.19 24.97 23.85
C VAL A 136 -8.93 25.38 22.40
N GLY A 137 -9.55 24.65 21.47
CA GLY A 137 -9.39 24.85 20.03
C GLY A 137 -9.75 23.61 19.24
N THR A 138 -9.49 23.66 17.94
CA THR A 138 -9.67 22.54 17.01
C THR A 138 -8.37 22.28 16.25
N LEU A 139 -7.94 21.03 16.25
CA LEU A 139 -6.81 20.55 15.47
C LEU A 139 -7.35 19.71 14.31
N ASN A 140 -7.10 20.16 13.08
CA ASN A 140 -7.40 19.39 11.87
C ASN A 140 -6.24 18.41 11.64
N VAL A 141 -6.59 17.16 11.38
CA VAL A 141 -5.62 16.09 11.15
C VAL A 141 -5.95 15.38 9.85
N THR A 142 -4.92 15.16 9.04
CA THR A 142 -4.96 14.22 7.93
C THR A 142 -4.09 13.01 8.28
N ALA A 143 -4.65 11.81 8.35
CA ALA A 143 -3.89 10.58 8.44
C ALA A 143 -3.67 10.00 7.04
N LYS A 144 -2.48 9.46 6.78
CA LYS A 144 -2.11 8.78 5.54
C LYS A 144 -1.59 7.38 5.86
N ALA A 145 -2.09 6.37 5.15
CA ALA A 145 -1.57 5.02 5.18
C ALA A 145 -0.84 4.72 3.86
N GLU A 146 0.40 4.26 3.96
CA GLU A 146 1.26 3.88 2.85
C GLU A 146 1.65 2.41 2.97
N ASN A 147 1.56 1.68 1.87
CA ASN A 147 1.93 0.27 1.79
C ASN A 147 2.55 -0.02 0.42
N LYS A 148 3.58 -0.85 0.40
CA LYS A 148 4.30 -1.22 -0.83
C LYS A 148 3.37 -1.80 -1.91
N ASN A 149 2.38 -2.59 -1.49
CA ASN A 149 1.55 -3.42 -2.35
C ASN A 149 0.14 -2.87 -2.59
N TYR A 150 -0.20 -1.72 -1.96
CA TYR A 150 -1.51 -1.06 -2.05
C TYR A 150 -1.36 0.40 -2.46
N GLU A 151 -2.41 0.96 -3.04
CA GLU A 151 -2.47 2.41 -3.27
C GLU A 151 -2.58 3.14 -1.94
N ASP A 152 -1.92 4.32 -1.84
CA ASP A 152 -1.96 5.16 -0.67
C ASP A 152 -3.39 5.66 -0.42
N VAL A 153 -3.74 5.83 0.86
CA VAL A 153 -5.05 6.34 1.26
C VAL A 153 -4.90 7.36 2.38
N THR A 154 -5.76 8.37 2.35
CA THR A 154 -5.84 9.41 3.40
C THR A 154 -7.23 9.50 3.99
N VAL A 155 -7.32 9.96 5.24
CA VAL A 155 -8.57 10.29 5.92
C VAL A 155 -8.37 11.53 6.78
N ASP A 156 -9.36 12.43 6.75
CA ASP A 156 -9.37 13.64 7.56
C ASP A 156 -10.30 13.48 8.77
N TYR A 157 -9.89 14.07 9.90
CA TYR A 157 -10.68 14.15 11.13
C TYR A 157 -10.24 15.35 11.96
N THR A 158 -11.01 15.66 13.02
CA THR A 158 -10.71 16.77 13.93
C THR A 158 -10.63 16.31 15.38
N LEU A 159 -9.79 17.00 16.16
CA LEU A 159 -9.72 16.91 17.60
C LEU A 159 -10.15 18.26 18.17
N THR A 160 -11.18 18.31 19.01
CA THR A 160 -11.72 19.57 19.53
C THR A 160 -11.76 19.60 21.05
N VAL A 161 -11.14 20.60 21.66
CA VAL A 161 -11.26 20.89 23.10
C VAL A 161 -12.12 22.12 23.29
N LYS A 162 -13.25 21.94 24.00
CA LYS A 162 -14.25 23.00 24.26
C LYS A 162 -13.98 23.70 25.59
N HIS A 163 -14.43 24.95 25.71
CA HIS A 163 -14.34 25.69 26.94
C HIS A 163 -15.06 24.99 28.11
N ARG A 164 -14.41 24.96 29.27
CA ARG A 164 -15.03 24.56 30.54
C ARG A 164 -15.78 25.71 31.09
N LYS A 165 -17.05 25.51 31.44
CA LYS A 165 -17.86 26.52 32.15
C LYS A 165 -17.42 26.62 33.60
N VAL A 166 -17.21 27.84 34.08
CA VAL A 166 -16.91 28.15 35.47
C VAL A 166 -18.03 29.02 36.03
N THR A 167 -18.56 28.66 37.18
CA THR A 167 -19.53 29.45 37.89
C THR A 167 -18.86 30.15 39.06
N VAL A 168 -18.99 31.47 39.13
CA VAL A 168 -18.54 32.27 40.27
C VAL A 168 -19.75 32.64 41.09
N THR A 169 -19.75 32.21 42.37
CA THR A 169 -20.83 32.54 43.31
C THR A 169 -20.30 33.57 44.31
N GLY A 170 -20.95 34.71 44.38
CA GLY A 170 -20.63 35.73 45.39
C GLY A 170 -21.11 35.28 46.79
N ASN A 171 -20.25 35.38 47.78
CA ASN A 171 -20.66 35.18 49.17
C ASN A 171 -21.23 36.46 49.74
N ASN A 172 -22.46 36.39 50.32
CA ASN A 172 -23.05 37.49 51.05
C ASN A 172 -22.33 37.70 52.39
N GLY A 173 -21.66 38.82 52.55
CA GLY A 173 -21.11 39.25 53.84
C GLY A 173 -22.14 40.08 54.62
N ASN A 174 -22.48 39.66 55.81
CA ASN A 174 -23.28 40.51 56.72
C ASN A 174 -22.36 41.45 57.46
N LYS A 175 -22.60 42.74 57.37
CA LYS A 175 -21.97 43.75 58.23
C LYS A 175 -22.85 43.95 59.47
N VAL A 176 -22.31 43.60 60.64
CA VAL A 176 -22.93 43.94 61.93
C VAL A 176 -22.44 45.31 62.31
N TYR A 177 -23.37 46.20 62.63
CA TYR A 177 -23.12 47.55 63.15
C TYR A 177 -22.89 47.54 64.66
#